data_e4efe90fc91805500f7ebca056528266
#
_entry.id   e4efe90fc91805500f7ebca056528266
#
_cell.length_a   1.000
_cell.length_b   1.000
_cell.length_c   1.000
_cell.angle_alpha   90.00
_cell.angle_beta   90.00
_cell.angle_gamma   90.00
#
_symmetry.space_group_name_H-M   'P 1'
#
loop_
_entity.id
_entity.type
_entity.pdbx_description
1 polymer ?
#
loop_
_entity_poly.entity_id
_entity_poly.type
_entity_poly.pdbx_seq_one_letter_code
_entity_poly.pdbx_strand_id
1 'polypeptide(L)'
;MAVAVLGGLVFAQSREEIKPKELEEVGVTEHLNEQVDLNLTFIAEDGYPHALKEYFHAGRPVVLNLVYYTCKMLCNVVLNAQVQSLRKIDWTPGEQYEVVTVSIDPAENFQLAREKKASYLESFGRPAPGWHFLADNGGNVRALARQVGFGYKFDEGTAQYAHPAVVFVLTPDGKVSRYLYGVQFKPLDVRLALTEASQGKFGVTDRILLFCYHYDPAAKGYVPFAQNIMKSGGILTVLLMSFILYRLWRRERIQAALNRRMVTAK
;
A
#
# COMPACT_ATOMS: atom_id res chain seq x y z
N MET A 1 42.64 -44.46 15.97
CA MET A 1 41.83 -43.57 16.80
C MET A 1 40.85 -42.84 15.86
N ALA A 2 39.57 -43.25 15.89
CA ALA A 2 38.50 -42.62 15.10
C ALA A 2 37.71 -41.72 16.05
N VAL A 3 37.67 -40.40 15.73
CA VAL A 3 36.89 -39.42 16.46
C VAL A 3 35.54 -39.32 15.79
N ALA A 4 34.50 -39.81 16.45
CA ALA A 4 33.11 -39.65 16.05
C ALA A 4 32.62 -38.27 16.47
N VAL A 5 32.31 -37.39 15.50
CA VAL A 5 31.66 -36.12 15.73
C VAL A 5 30.14 -36.34 15.73
N LEU A 6 29.55 -36.37 16.95
CA LEU A 6 28.09 -36.33 17.13
C LEU A 6 27.58 -34.94 16.84
N GLY A 7 27.02 -34.75 15.64
CA GLY A 7 26.25 -33.56 15.30
C GLY A 7 24.88 -33.56 15.98
N GLY A 8 24.72 -32.79 17.06
CA GLY A 8 23.44 -32.59 17.73
C GLY A 8 22.53 -31.73 16.82
N LEU A 9 21.44 -32.33 16.33
CA LEU A 9 20.33 -31.60 15.68
C LEU A 9 19.58 -30.80 16.76
N VAL A 10 19.83 -29.50 16.79
CA VAL A 10 19.02 -28.56 17.58
C VAL A 10 17.70 -28.35 16.82
N PHE A 11 16.65 -29.06 17.26
CA PHE A 11 15.30 -28.73 16.83
C PHE A 11 14.92 -27.38 17.46
N ALA A 12 14.87 -26.31 16.64
CA ALA A 12 14.25 -25.08 17.02
C ALA A 12 12.74 -25.34 17.15
N GLN A 13 12.26 -25.58 18.38
CA GLN A 13 10.83 -25.55 18.67
C GLN A 13 10.34 -24.14 18.45
N SER A 14 9.53 -23.94 17.41
CA SER A 14 8.71 -22.74 17.26
C SER A 14 7.77 -22.70 18.46
N ARG A 15 8.06 -21.81 19.41
CA ARG A 15 7.17 -21.50 20.50
C ARG A 15 5.97 -20.80 19.87
N GLU A 16 4.84 -21.49 19.73
CA GLU A 16 3.56 -20.83 19.47
C GLU A 16 3.28 -19.96 20.70
N GLU A 17 3.45 -18.66 20.56
CA GLU A 17 3.01 -17.70 21.59
C GLU A 17 1.49 -17.80 21.68
N ILE A 18 1.02 -18.34 22.81
CA ILE A 18 -0.41 -18.41 23.12
C ILE A 18 -0.90 -16.97 23.21
N LYS A 19 -1.71 -16.57 22.24
CA LYS A 19 -2.31 -15.22 22.17
C LYS A 19 -3.16 -15.03 23.45
N PRO A 20 -2.92 -13.96 24.23
CA PRO A 20 -3.75 -13.68 25.41
C PRO A 20 -5.23 -13.61 25.03
N LYS A 21 -6.13 -14.07 25.92
CA LYS A 21 -7.57 -14.09 25.68
C LYS A 21 -8.14 -12.70 25.35
N GLU A 22 -7.51 -11.66 25.87
CA GLU A 22 -7.84 -10.26 25.62
C GLU A 22 -7.61 -9.86 24.15
N LEU A 23 -6.73 -10.57 23.43
CA LEU A 23 -6.38 -10.32 22.04
C LEU A 23 -6.95 -11.36 21.06
N GLU A 24 -7.80 -12.29 21.49
CA GLU A 24 -8.34 -13.35 20.60
C GLU A 24 -9.14 -12.74 19.42
N GLU A 25 -9.85 -11.63 19.64
CA GLU A 25 -10.61 -10.93 18.60
C GLU A 25 -9.85 -9.78 17.93
N VAL A 26 -8.61 -9.52 18.35
CA VAL A 26 -7.77 -8.44 17.82
C VAL A 26 -6.81 -8.99 16.77
N GLY A 27 -6.88 -8.43 15.57
CA GLY A 27 -6.01 -8.88 14.48
C GLY A 27 -6.53 -8.46 13.11
N VAL A 28 -5.89 -8.98 12.07
CA VAL A 28 -6.31 -8.78 10.68
C VAL A 28 -6.51 -10.13 10.03
N THR A 29 -7.68 -10.33 9.43
CA THR A 29 -7.95 -11.41 8.48
C THR A 29 -8.05 -10.78 7.10
N GLU A 30 -7.14 -11.11 6.19
CA GLU A 30 -7.10 -10.46 4.89
C GLU A 30 -8.27 -10.90 4.00
N HIS A 31 -9.06 -9.93 3.54
CA HIS A 31 -10.20 -10.07 2.63
C HIS A 31 -9.89 -9.45 1.28
N LEU A 32 -8.80 -9.87 0.64
CA LEU A 32 -8.36 -9.35 -0.66
C LEU A 32 -9.43 -9.59 -1.73
N ASN A 33 -9.71 -8.55 -2.53
CA ASN A 33 -10.72 -8.50 -3.58
C ASN A 33 -12.18 -8.57 -3.08
N GLU A 34 -12.43 -8.61 -1.77
CA GLU A 34 -13.78 -8.53 -1.24
C GLU A 34 -14.33 -7.11 -1.33
N GLN A 35 -15.64 -7.01 -1.57
CA GLN A 35 -16.37 -5.77 -1.77
C GLN A 35 -16.81 -5.19 -0.43
N VAL A 36 -16.48 -3.93 -0.18
CA VAL A 36 -17.01 -3.14 0.93
C VAL A 36 -18.38 -2.56 0.57
N ASP A 37 -19.32 -2.56 1.50
CA ASP A 37 -20.61 -1.90 1.31
C ASP A 37 -20.46 -0.39 1.33
N LEU A 38 -20.50 0.21 0.17
CA LEU A 38 -20.35 1.66 -0.01
C LEU A 38 -21.61 2.47 0.40
N ASN A 39 -22.72 1.80 0.79
CA ASN A 39 -23.91 2.48 1.32
C ASN A 39 -23.86 2.69 2.83
N LEU A 40 -22.86 2.16 3.53
CA LEU A 40 -22.63 2.47 4.93
C LEU A 40 -22.50 3.99 5.13
N THR A 41 -23.22 4.53 6.11
CA THR A 41 -23.32 5.97 6.35
C THR A 41 -22.57 6.36 7.62
N PHE A 42 -21.79 7.42 7.55
CA PHE A 42 -21.01 7.96 8.67
C PHE A 42 -21.27 9.47 8.79
N ILE A 43 -21.02 10.03 9.95
CA ILE A 43 -21.09 11.47 10.16
C ILE A 43 -19.72 12.07 9.83
N ALA A 44 -19.69 12.93 8.82
CA ALA A 44 -18.48 13.60 8.41
C ALA A 44 -18.12 14.78 9.32
N GLU A 45 -16.95 15.35 9.11
CA GLU A 45 -16.46 16.51 9.84
C GLU A 45 -17.31 17.79 9.69
N ASP A 46 -18.23 17.83 8.72
CA ASP A 46 -19.21 18.89 8.55
C ASP A 46 -20.42 18.75 9.46
N GLY A 47 -20.60 17.56 10.06
CA GLY A 47 -21.69 17.22 10.97
C GLY A 47 -22.89 16.56 10.30
N TYR A 48 -22.80 16.27 8.99
CA TYR A 48 -23.87 15.62 8.23
C TYR A 48 -23.56 14.16 7.95
N PRO A 49 -24.61 13.33 7.75
CA PRO A 49 -24.42 11.95 7.34
C PRO A 49 -24.06 11.87 5.86
N HIS A 50 -22.98 11.13 5.57
CA HIS A 50 -22.50 10.85 4.22
C HIS A 50 -22.37 9.35 4.01
N ALA A 51 -22.81 8.86 2.86
CA ALA A 51 -22.59 7.49 2.48
C ALA A 51 -21.11 7.30 2.03
N LEU A 52 -20.53 6.17 2.37
CA LEU A 52 -19.12 5.88 2.06
C LEU A 52 -18.82 6.04 0.56
N LYS A 53 -19.78 5.73 -0.33
CA LYS A 53 -19.68 5.91 -1.79
C LYS A 53 -19.31 7.34 -2.22
N GLU A 54 -19.62 8.35 -1.42
CA GLU A 54 -19.35 9.75 -1.75
C GLU A 54 -17.86 10.06 -1.78
N TYR A 55 -17.04 9.22 -1.14
CA TYR A 55 -15.58 9.30 -1.12
C TYR A 55 -14.91 8.42 -2.19
N PHE A 56 -15.70 7.66 -2.98
CA PHE A 56 -15.20 6.76 -4.01
C PHE A 56 -15.45 7.36 -5.40
N HIS A 57 -14.40 7.87 -6.01
CA HIS A 57 -14.47 8.52 -7.32
C HIS A 57 -13.81 7.66 -8.40
N ALA A 58 -14.32 7.73 -9.63
CA ALA A 58 -13.80 6.97 -10.76
C ALA A 58 -12.29 7.19 -10.95
N GLY A 59 -11.53 6.10 -10.89
CA GLY A 59 -10.09 6.10 -11.10
C GLY A 59 -9.24 6.47 -9.88
N ARG A 60 -9.84 6.87 -8.75
CA ARG A 60 -9.11 7.19 -7.53
C ARG A 60 -9.25 6.08 -6.49
N PRO A 61 -8.16 5.42 -6.09
CA PRO A 61 -8.15 4.48 -4.98
C PRO A 61 -8.34 5.22 -3.65
N VAL A 62 -8.79 4.49 -2.64
CA VAL A 62 -9.05 5.04 -1.31
C VAL A 62 -8.12 4.41 -0.30
N VAL A 63 -7.45 5.24 0.50
CA VAL A 63 -6.74 4.82 1.71
C VAL A 63 -7.71 4.90 2.88
N LEU A 64 -8.07 3.74 3.45
CA LEU A 64 -8.99 3.66 4.58
C LEU A 64 -8.22 3.42 5.87
N ASN A 65 -8.50 4.23 6.88
CA ASN A 65 -7.99 4.08 8.24
C ASN A 65 -9.14 3.79 9.20
N LEU A 66 -8.98 2.80 10.06
CA LEU A 66 -9.87 2.53 11.19
C LEU A 66 -9.08 2.79 12.47
N VAL A 67 -9.41 3.86 13.16
CA VAL A 67 -8.70 4.39 14.34
C VAL A 67 -9.70 4.95 15.33
N TYR A 68 -9.27 5.35 16.53
CA TYR A 68 -10.07 6.23 17.38
C TYR A 68 -9.27 7.49 17.73
N TYR A 69 -9.95 8.63 17.77
CA TYR A 69 -9.30 9.95 17.77
C TYR A 69 -8.71 10.33 19.13
N THR A 70 -9.28 9.80 20.21
CA THR A 70 -8.81 10.01 21.59
C THR A 70 -7.63 9.13 21.99
N CYS A 71 -7.19 8.24 21.09
CA CYS A 71 -6.04 7.36 21.31
C CYS A 71 -4.78 8.15 21.65
N LYS A 72 -4.16 7.83 22.78
CA LYS A 72 -2.95 8.50 23.26
C LYS A 72 -1.66 7.90 22.69
N MET A 73 -1.72 6.74 22.03
CA MET A 73 -0.53 6.00 21.59
C MET A 73 -0.61 5.55 20.12
N LEU A 74 -1.13 4.37 19.84
CA LEU A 74 -0.94 3.67 18.55
C LEU A 74 -1.57 4.39 17.36
N CYS A 75 -2.80 4.91 17.49
CA CYS A 75 -3.49 5.55 16.36
C CYS A 75 -2.76 6.82 15.89
N ASN A 76 -2.27 7.62 16.84
CA ASN A 76 -1.46 8.81 16.51
C ASN A 76 -0.15 8.41 15.80
N VAL A 77 0.49 7.30 16.21
CA VAL A 77 1.72 6.80 15.58
C VAL A 77 1.43 6.35 14.14
N VAL A 78 0.35 5.60 13.91
CA VAL A 78 -0.06 5.15 12.56
C VAL A 78 -0.38 6.32 11.65
N LEU A 79 -1.23 7.26 12.09
CA LEU A 79 -1.61 8.42 11.29
C LEU A 79 -0.42 9.37 11.03
N ASN A 80 0.46 9.59 12.02
CA ASN A 80 1.67 10.38 11.84
C ASN A 80 2.63 9.73 10.84
N ALA A 81 2.81 8.41 10.91
CA ALA A 81 3.62 7.67 9.94
C ALA A 81 3.02 7.76 8.53
N GLN A 82 1.69 7.72 8.41
CA GLN A 82 1.00 7.93 7.15
C GLN A 82 1.25 9.35 6.60
N VAL A 83 1.11 10.40 7.43
CA VAL A 83 1.46 11.79 7.04
C VAL A 83 2.88 11.86 6.50
N GLN A 84 3.85 11.30 7.25
CA GLN A 84 5.26 11.33 6.84
C GLN A 84 5.50 10.62 5.50
N SER A 85 4.82 9.50 5.26
CA SER A 85 4.91 8.76 4.01
C SER A 85 4.27 9.53 2.86
N LEU A 86 3.03 10.00 3.03
CA LEU A 86 2.26 10.71 2.01
C LEU A 86 2.90 12.05 1.62
N ARG A 87 3.58 12.74 2.54
CA ARG A 87 4.36 13.96 2.24
C ARG A 87 5.49 13.74 1.25
N LYS A 88 6.04 12.52 1.18
CA LYS A 88 7.14 12.14 0.28
C LYS A 88 6.67 11.64 -1.08
N ILE A 89 5.37 11.55 -1.29
CA ILE A 89 4.76 11.20 -2.57
C ILE A 89 4.27 12.49 -3.22
N ASP A 90 4.53 12.68 -4.52
CA ASP A 90 4.12 13.86 -5.28
C ASP A 90 2.62 13.90 -5.59
N TRP A 91 1.84 12.97 -5.03
CA TRP A 91 0.41 12.85 -5.21
C TRP A 91 -0.36 13.52 -4.08
N THR A 92 -1.51 14.09 -4.40
CA THR A 92 -2.34 14.86 -3.47
C THR A 92 -3.66 14.13 -3.21
N PRO A 93 -4.07 13.94 -1.93
CA PRO A 93 -5.43 13.49 -1.62
C PRO A 93 -6.47 14.43 -2.23
N GLY A 94 -7.46 13.84 -2.93
CA GLY A 94 -8.47 14.60 -3.69
C GLY A 94 -8.16 14.75 -5.19
N GLU A 95 -6.93 14.45 -5.61
CA GLU A 95 -6.54 14.48 -7.03
C GLU A 95 -6.25 13.06 -7.56
N GLN A 96 -5.30 12.35 -6.97
CA GLN A 96 -4.92 10.99 -7.41
C GLN A 96 -5.57 9.89 -6.56
N TYR A 97 -5.84 10.15 -5.30
CA TYR A 97 -6.43 9.20 -4.35
C TYR A 97 -7.24 9.94 -3.29
N GLU A 98 -8.05 9.20 -2.53
CA GLU A 98 -8.76 9.73 -1.37
C GLU A 98 -8.19 9.08 -0.10
N VAL A 99 -8.34 9.76 1.04
CA VAL A 99 -8.04 9.22 2.37
C VAL A 99 -9.28 9.35 3.23
N VAL A 100 -9.76 8.22 3.73
CA VAL A 100 -10.93 8.16 4.60
C VAL A 100 -10.50 7.59 5.95
N THR A 101 -10.66 8.37 6.99
CA THR A 101 -10.32 7.99 8.37
C THR A 101 -11.61 7.91 9.17
N VAL A 102 -11.94 6.71 9.68
CA VAL A 102 -13.19 6.44 10.39
C VAL A 102 -12.86 6.10 11.84
N SER A 103 -13.56 6.76 12.78
CA SER A 103 -13.46 6.39 14.19
C SER A 103 -14.15 5.06 14.46
N ILE A 104 -13.47 4.17 15.21
CA ILE A 104 -14.02 2.91 15.72
C ILE A 104 -14.72 3.07 17.08
N ASP A 105 -14.59 4.24 17.72
CA ASP A 105 -15.20 4.53 19.01
C ASP A 105 -16.56 5.22 18.81
N PRO A 106 -17.68 4.57 19.19
CA PRO A 106 -19.01 5.14 19.05
C PRO A 106 -19.25 6.36 19.95
N ALA A 107 -18.38 6.64 20.91
CA ALA A 107 -18.46 7.83 21.76
C ALA A 107 -17.86 9.08 21.10
N GLU A 108 -17.10 8.92 20.03
CA GLU A 108 -16.48 10.02 19.30
C GLU A 108 -17.45 10.63 18.29
N ASN A 109 -17.36 11.94 18.15
CA ASN A 109 -18.32 12.72 17.34
C ASN A 109 -17.60 13.50 16.21
N PHE A 110 -18.40 14.17 15.39
CA PHE A 110 -17.91 14.94 14.25
C PHE A 110 -17.07 16.17 14.64
N GLN A 111 -17.29 16.76 15.82
CA GLN A 111 -16.48 17.87 16.29
C GLN A 111 -15.03 17.43 16.48
N LEU A 112 -14.84 16.28 17.13
CA LEU A 112 -13.52 15.68 17.31
C LEU A 112 -12.91 15.26 15.96
N ALA A 113 -13.71 14.71 15.04
CA ALA A 113 -13.29 14.40 13.70
C ALA A 113 -12.76 15.65 12.95
N ARG A 114 -13.48 16.78 13.07
CA ARG A 114 -13.08 18.09 12.50
C ARG A 114 -11.76 18.60 13.10
N GLU A 115 -11.62 18.53 14.42
CA GLU A 115 -10.38 18.94 15.09
C GLU A 115 -9.19 18.09 14.64
N LYS A 116 -9.38 16.78 14.56
CA LYS A 116 -8.35 15.86 14.07
C LYS A 116 -8.00 16.15 12.61
N LYS A 117 -8.99 16.35 11.75
CA LYS A 117 -8.75 16.77 10.36
C LYS A 117 -7.87 18.00 10.30
N ALA A 118 -8.23 19.06 11.01
CA ALA A 118 -7.45 20.31 11.03
C ALA A 118 -6.00 20.07 11.43
N SER A 119 -5.77 19.34 12.53
CA SER A 119 -4.44 19.02 13.03
C SER A 119 -3.60 18.20 12.04
N TYR A 120 -4.20 17.19 11.39
CA TYR A 120 -3.48 16.35 10.43
C TYR A 120 -3.21 17.06 9.11
N LEU A 121 -4.12 17.93 8.63
CA LEU A 121 -3.89 18.77 7.46
C LEU A 121 -2.78 19.80 7.70
N GLU A 122 -2.74 20.41 8.89
CA GLU A 122 -1.62 21.28 9.29
C GLU A 122 -0.29 20.51 9.31
N SER A 123 -0.28 19.32 9.92
CA SER A 123 0.90 18.45 9.92
C SER A 123 1.30 18.00 8.51
N PHE A 124 0.34 17.77 7.62
CA PHE A 124 0.60 17.40 6.23
C PHE A 124 1.27 18.54 5.45
N GLY A 125 0.96 19.80 5.77
CA GLY A 125 1.66 20.99 5.30
C GLY A 125 1.39 21.38 3.86
N ARG A 126 0.37 20.79 3.22
CA ARG A 126 -0.13 21.17 1.89
C ARG A 126 -1.63 20.86 1.78
N PRO A 127 -2.37 21.48 0.83
CA PRO A 127 -3.79 21.17 0.63
C PRO A 127 -4.02 19.69 0.37
N ALA A 128 -5.03 19.11 1.03
CA ALA A 128 -5.45 17.71 0.86
C ALA A 128 -6.98 17.63 0.94
N PRO A 129 -7.71 18.15 -0.06
CA PRO A 129 -9.18 18.21 -0.04
C PRO A 129 -9.83 16.82 0.05
N GLY A 130 -9.15 15.78 -0.42
CA GLY A 130 -9.62 14.39 -0.33
C GLY A 130 -9.19 13.66 0.92
N TRP A 131 -8.90 14.33 2.02
CA TRP A 131 -8.68 13.67 3.32
C TRP A 131 -9.85 13.93 4.25
N HIS A 132 -10.62 12.87 4.52
CA HIS A 132 -11.87 12.90 5.27
C HIS A 132 -11.76 12.21 6.62
N PHE A 133 -12.42 12.77 7.63
CA PHE A 133 -12.47 12.22 8.98
C PHE A 133 -13.92 12.02 9.39
N LEU A 134 -14.28 10.78 9.71
CA LEU A 134 -15.66 10.36 9.91
C LEU A 134 -15.84 9.80 11.32
N ALA A 135 -17.00 10.06 11.91
CA ALA A 135 -17.46 9.46 13.15
C ALA A 135 -18.64 8.50 12.87
N ASP A 136 -18.78 7.48 13.68
CA ASP A 136 -19.88 6.52 13.57
C ASP A 136 -20.84 6.67 14.74
N ASN A 137 -22.13 6.88 14.46
CA ASN A 137 -23.19 6.93 15.47
C ASN A 137 -24.23 5.80 15.31
N GLY A 138 -24.06 4.93 14.31
CA GLY A 138 -25.03 3.90 13.94
C GLY A 138 -24.52 2.46 14.00
N GLY A 139 -23.28 2.23 14.45
CA GLY A 139 -22.68 0.89 14.47
C GLY A 139 -22.20 0.42 13.10
N ASN A 140 -22.17 1.29 12.08
CA ASN A 140 -21.73 0.99 10.73
C ASN A 140 -20.24 0.67 10.67
N VAL A 141 -19.43 1.25 11.56
CA VAL A 141 -17.99 0.96 11.64
C VAL A 141 -17.71 -0.51 11.95
N ARG A 142 -18.55 -1.18 12.74
CA ARG A 142 -18.41 -2.62 12.99
C ARG A 142 -18.65 -3.46 11.75
N ALA A 143 -19.60 -3.05 10.89
CA ALA A 143 -19.84 -3.70 9.61
C ALA A 143 -18.66 -3.48 8.66
N LEU A 144 -18.19 -2.24 8.55
CA LEU A 144 -17.01 -1.89 7.75
C LEU A 144 -15.77 -2.66 8.20
N ALA A 145 -15.49 -2.69 9.50
CA ALA A 145 -14.36 -3.41 10.08
C ALA A 145 -14.38 -4.90 9.73
N ARG A 146 -15.53 -5.56 9.86
CA ARG A 146 -15.69 -6.98 9.47
C ARG A 146 -15.42 -7.20 7.99
N GLN A 147 -15.91 -6.31 7.12
CA GLN A 147 -15.72 -6.42 5.66
C GLN A 147 -14.25 -6.28 5.25
N VAL A 148 -13.49 -5.44 5.96
CA VAL A 148 -12.04 -5.32 5.71
C VAL A 148 -11.20 -6.24 6.61
N GLY A 149 -11.82 -7.14 7.37
CA GLY A 149 -11.15 -8.09 8.24
C GLY A 149 -10.38 -7.47 9.41
N PHE A 150 -10.84 -6.33 9.93
CA PHE A 150 -10.23 -5.62 11.04
C PHE A 150 -10.89 -6.01 12.37
N GLY A 151 -10.19 -6.83 13.15
CA GLY A 151 -10.60 -7.20 14.49
C GLY A 151 -10.13 -6.19 15.55
N TYR A 152 -11.05 -5.66 16.34
CA TYR A 152 -10.75 -4.76 17.46
C TYR A 152 -11.67 -5.01 18.64
N LYS A 153 -11.21 -4.67 19.83
CA LYS A 153 -11.94 -4.91 21.08
C LYS A 153 -11.70 -3.78 22.08
N PHE A 154 -12.74 -3.38 22.79
CA PHE A 154 -12.58 -2.48 23.92
C PHE A 154 -12.04 -3.26 25.12
N ASP A 155 -10.95 -2.76 25.70
CA ASP A 155 -10.36 -3.27 26.92
C ASP A 155 -10.82 -2.43 28.10
N GLU A 156 -11.67 -3.01 28.95
CA GLU A 156 -12.21 -2.34 30.13
C GLU A 156 -11.12 -2.01 31.17
N GLY A 157 -10.05 -2.81 31.23
CA GLY A 157 -8.96 -2.60 32.19
C GLY A 157 -8.15 -1.34 31.94
N THR A 158 -7.94 -1.01 30.65
CA THR A 158 -7.21 0.20 30.21
C THR A 158 -8.13 1.31 29.74
N ALA A 159 -9.43 1.04 29.59
CA ALA A 159 -10.42 1.91 28.96
C ALA A 159 -9.99 2.37 27.55
N GLN A 160 -9.40 1.46 26.76
CA GLN A 160 -8.91 1.72 25.40
C GLN A 160 -9.34 0.62 24.44
N TYR A 161 -9.32 0.93 23.13
CA TYR A 161 -9.51 -0.08 22.11
C TYR A 161 -8.16 -0.73 21.75
N ALA A 162 -8.10 -2.06 21.90
CA ALA A 162 -7.04 -2.86 21.33
C ALA A 162 -7.32 -3.11 19.83
N HIS A 163 -6.41 -2.75 18.96
CA HIS A 163 -6.55 -2.92 17.52
C HIS A 163 -5.19 -3.09 16.83
N PRO A 164 -5.13 -3.74 15.65
CA PRO A 164 -3.89 -3.87 14.90
C PRO A 164 -3.49 -2.53 14.23
N ALA A 165 -2.17 -2.36 14.00
CA ALA A 165 -1.64 -1.27 13.20
C ALA A 165 -1.69 -1.66 11.72
N VAL A 166 -2.72 -1.22 11.00
CA VAL A 166 -2.90 -1.51 9.57
C VAL A 166 -3.66 -0.36 8.89
N VAL A 167 -3.32 -0.12 7.64
CA VAL A 167 -4.00 0.80 6.73
C VAL A 167 -4.47 -0.01 5.53
N PHE A 168 -5.69 0.22 5.07
CA PHE A 168 -6.28 -0.48 3.94
C PHE A 168 -6.20 0.38 2.69
N VAL A 169 -5.89 -0.24 1.56
CA VAL A 169 -5.97 0.40 0.25
C VAL A 169 -7.09 -0.27 -0.53
N LEU A 170 -8.09 0.52 -0.90
CA LEU A 170 -9.26 0.06 -1.62
C LEU A 170 -9.22 0.55 -3.07
N THR A 171 -9.78 -0.24 -3.97
CA THR A 171 -9.98 0.16 -5.36
C THR A 171 -11.06 1.25 -5.49
N PRO A 172 -11.14 1.97 -6.61
CA PRO A 172 -12.19 2.98 -6.83
C PRO A 172 -13.62 2.44 -6.79
N ASP A 173 -13.80 1.13 -6.98
CA ASP A 173 -15.08 0.42 -6.85
C ASP A 173 -15.31 -0.18 -5.46
N GLY A 174 -14.39 0.05 -4.52
CA GLY A 174 -14.55 -0.32 -3.10
C GLY A 174 -14.12 -1.74 -2.76
N LYS A 175 -13.27 -2.40 -3.55
CA LYS A 175 -12.68 -3.70 -3.20
C LYS A 175 -11.39 -3.51 -2.43
N VAL A 176 -11.14 -4.40 -1.47
CA VAL A 176 -9.89 -4.42 -0.72
C VAL A 176 -8.75 -4.85 -1.63
N SER A 177 -7.83 -3.93 -1.92
CA SER A 177 -6.66 -4.19 -2.79
C SER A 177 -5.44 -4.62 -1.99
N ARG A 178 -5.07 -3.87 -0.93
CA ARG A 178 -3.86 -4.14 -0.15
C ARG A 178 -4.03 -3.75 1.32
N TYR A 179 -3.24 -4.41 2.13
CA TYR A 179 -3.02 -4.11 3.55
C TYR A 179 -1.62 -3.58 3.74
N LEU A 180 -1.48 -2.42 4.36
CA LEU A 180 -0.19 -1.84 4.75
C LEU A 180 -0.05 -1.94 6.26
N TYR A 181 0.86 -2.78 6.73
CA TYR A 181 1.02 -3.12 8.13
C TYR A 181 2.08 -2.26 8.83
N GLY A 182 1.87 -2.07 10.12
CA GLY A 182 2.86 -1.50 11.03
C GLY A 182 2.69 -0.01 11.26
N VAL A 183 3.72 0.58 11.85
CA VAL A 183 3.77 1.97 12.31
C VAL A 183 4.79 2.80 11.52
N GLN A 184 5.24 2.28 10.39
CA GLN A 184 6.12 2.96 9.44
C GLN A 184 5.74 2.52 8.03
N PHE A 185 5.44 3.48 7.17
CA PHE A 185 5.06 3.21 5.78
C PHE A 185 6.14 3.75 4.85
N LYS A 186 6.76 2.87 4.07
CA LYS A 186 7.69 3.31 3.03
C LYS A 186 6.91 4.03 1.93
N PRO A 187 7.31 5.23 1.50
CA PRO A 187 6.61 5.97 0.46
C PRO A 187 6.43 5.18 -0.84
N LEU A 188 7.42 4.36 -1.19
CA LEU A 188 7.35 3.48 -2.35
C LEU A 188 6.23 2.43 -2.21
N ASP A 189 6.11 1.78 -1.05
CA ASP A 189 5.08 0.76 -0.82
C ASP A 189 3.68 1.37 -0.91
N VAL A 190 3.48 2.56 -0.33
CA VAL A 190 2.20 3.29 -0.41
C VAL A 190 1.90 3.67 -1.87
N ARG A 191 2.88 4.19 -2.61
CA ARG A 191 2.71 4.56 -4.02
C ARG A 191 2.36 3.35 -4.88
N LEU A 192 3.05 2.21 -4.68
CA LEU A 192 2.78 0.98 -5.43
C LEU A 192 1.41 0.40 -5.11
N ALA A 193 1.00 0.39 -3.82
CA ALA A 193 -0.33 -0.06 -3.42
C ALA A 193 -1.44 0.80 -4.04
N LEU A 194 -1.28 2.12 -4.05
CA LEU A 194 -2.21 3.03 -4.71
C LEU A 194 -2.25 2.82 -6.24
N THR A 195 -1.08 2.63 -6.87
CA THR A 195 -1.00 2.37 -8.31
C THR A 195 -1.70 1.06 -8.67
N GLU A 196 -1.50 0.01 -7.88
CA GLU A 196 -2.15 -1.28 -8.07
C GLU A 196 -3.67 -1.16 -7.90
N ALA A 197 -4.13 -0.50 -6.83
CA ALA A 197 -5.54 -0.30 -6.56
C ALA A 197 -6.25 0.53 -7.64
N SER A 198 -5.55 1.45 -8.30
CA SER A 198 -6.08 2.24 -9.41
C SER A 198 -6.25 1.45 -10.72
N GLN A 199 -5.90 0.15 -10.72
CA GLN A 199 -5.90 -0.71 -11.93
C GLN A 199 -5.04 -0.15 -13.07
N GLY A 200 -3.93 0.49 -12.71
CA GLY A 200 -2.96 1.03 -13.67
C GLY A 200 -3.43 2.30 -14.40
N LYS A 201 -4.37 3.06 -13.83
CA LYS A 201 -4.82 4.35 -14.40
C LYS A 201 -3.79 5.49 -14.23
N PHE A 202 -2.72 5.26 -13.47
CA PHE A 202 -1.61 6.19 -13.32
C PHE A 202 -0.57 6.06 -14.45
N GLY A 203 0.43 6.94 -14.43
CA GLY A 203 1.38 7.10 -15.52
C GLY A 203 2.19 5.85 -15.89
N VAL A 204 2.84 5.90 -17.04
CA VAL A 204 3.68 4.80 -17.56
C VAL A 204 4.79 4.42 -16.57
N THR A 205 5.38 5.40 -15.88
CA THR A 205 6.42 5.20 -14.88
C THR A 205 5.95 4.30 -13.73
N ASP A 206 4.71 4.50 -13.26
CA ASP A 206 4.16 3.73 -12.15
C ASP A 206 3.85 2.29 -12.56
N ARG A 207 3.44 2.07 -13.82
CA ARG A 207 3.28 0.71 -14.38
C ARG A 207 4.60 -0.02 -14.51
N ILE A 208 5.68 0.68 -14.89
CA ILE A 208 7.03 0.09 -14.96
C ILE A 208 7.50 -0.28 -13.56
N LEU A 209 7.24 0.55 -12.56
CA LEU A 209 7.57 0.23 -11.17
C LEU A 209 6.82 -1.02 -10.69
N LEU A 210 5.51 -1.13 -10.93
CA LEU A 210 4.74 -2.34 -10.60
C LEU A 210 5.24 -3.59 -11.33
N PHE A 211 5.76 -3.46 -12.55
CA PHE A 211 6.37 -4.59 -13.25
C PHE A 211 7.67 -5.06 -12.58
N CYS A 212 8.43 -4.15 -12.00
CA CYS A 212 9.70 -4.45 -11.32
C CYS A 212 9.53 -4.88 -9.85
N TYR A 213 8.41 -4.57 -9.23
CA TYR A 213 8.12 -4.88 -7.83
C TYR A 213 6.85 -5.71 -7.71
N HIS A 214 6.82 -6.63 -6.75
CA HIS A 214 5.60 -7.34 -6.38
C HIS A 214 5.41 -7.29 -4.86
N TYR A 215 4.18 -7.41 -4.41
CA TYR A 215 3.87 -7.49 -2.99
C TYR A 215 4.23 -8.87 -2.46
N ASP A 216 5.05 -8.91 -1.41
CA ASP A 216 5.41 -10.12 -0.68
C ASP A 216 4.64 -10.15 0.65
N PRO A 217 3.68 -11.08 0.83
CA PRO A 217 2.93 -11.20 2.07
C PRO A 217 3.80 -11.52 3.29
N ALA A 218 4.90 -12.26 3.10
CA ALA A 218 5.82 -12.60 4.20
C ALA A 218 6.63 -11.39 4.65
N ALA A 219 7.10 -10.57 3.70
CA ALA A 219 7.80 -9.31 3.99
C ALA A 219 6.84 -8.16 4.34
N LYS A 220 5.51 -8.36 4.18
CA LYS A 220 4.46 -7.33 4.36
C LYS A 220 4.76 -6.02 3.62
N GLY A 221 5.31 -6.11 2.40
CA GLY A 221 5.74 -4.97 1.61
C GLY A 221 6.09 -5.33 0.17
N TYR A 222 6.45 -4.32 -0.62
CA TYR A 222 6.87 -4.53 -2.01
C TYR A 222 8.36 -4.85 -2.08
N VAL A 223 8.69 -5.94 -2.78
CA VAL A 223 10.05 -6.40 -3.01
C VAL A 223 10.38 -6.42 -4.50
N PRO A 224 11.66 -6.22 -4.89
CA PRO A 224 12.07 -6.30 -6.29
C PRO A 224 11.81 -7.69 -6.88
N PHE A 225 11.15 -7.75 -8.04
CA PHE A 225 10.91 -9.01 -8.73
C PHE A 225 12.09 -9.36 -9.64
N ALA A 226 13.05 -10.10 -9.10
CA ALA A 226 14.32 -10.43 -9.76
C ALA A 226 14.15 -11.00 -11.17
N GLN A 227 13.14 -11.86 -11.42
CA GLN A 227 12.90 -12.43 -12.75
C GLN A 227 12.57 -11.38 -13.81
N ASN A 228 11.78 -10.35 -13.47
CA ASN A 228 11.42 -9.30 -14.42
C ASN A 228 12.60 -8.38 -14.70
N ILE A 229 13.42 -8.10 -13.70
CA ILE A 229 14.66 -7.32 -13.85
C ILE A 229 15.65 -8.09 -14.74
N MET A 230 15.82 -9.39 -14.52
CA MET A 230 16.68 -10.24 -15.35
C MET A 230 16.18 -10.33 -16.80
N LYS A 231 14.86 -10.51 -17.03
CA LYS A 231 14.27 -10.52 -18.38
C LYS A 231 14.53 -9.20 -19.10
N SER A 232 14.30 -8.08 -18.46
CA SER A 232 14.55 -6.75 -19.05
C SER A 232 16.02 -6.53 -19.37
N GLY A 233 16.93 -6.91 -18.48
CA GLY A 233 18.38 -6.88 -18.71
C GLY A 233 18.81 -7.78 -19.87
N GLY A 234 18.26 -9.00 -19.96
CA GLY A 234 18.52 -9.92 -21.06
C GLY A 234 18.08 -9.37 -22.42
N ILE A 235 16.87 -8.82 -22.51
CA ILE A 235 16.36 -8.19 -23.74
C ILE A 235 17.27 -7.02 -24.15
N LEU A 236 17.65 -6.15 -23.22
CA LEU A 236 18.53 -5.03 -23.49
C LEU A 236 19.89 -5.49 -24.03
N THR A 237 20.47 -6.52 -23.42
CA THR A 237 21.76 -7.12 -23.87
C THR A 237 21.67 -7.66 -25.28
N VAL A 238 20.59 -8.40 -25.61
CA VAL A 238 20.38 -8.94 -26.98
C VAL A 238 20.23 -7.81 -27.99
N LEU A 239 19.48 -6.76 -27.68
CA LEU A 239 19.31 -5.60 -28.56
C LEU A 239 20.65 -4.87 -28.80
N LEU A 240 21.45 -4.68 -27.76
CA LEU A 240 22.75 -4.03 -27.83
C LEU A 240 23.73 -4.86 -28.69
N MET A 241 23.80 -6.16 -28.45
CA MET A 241 24.62 -7.09 -29.24
C MET A 241 24.20 -7.11 -30.71
N SER A 242 22.89 -7.19 -30.98
CA SER A 242 22.33 -7.17 -32.33
C SER A 242 22.69 -5.86 -33.05
N PHE A 243 22.61 -4.73 -32.36
CA PHE A 243 23.01 -3.43 -32.92
C PHE A 243 24.49 -3.35 -33.23
N ILE A 244 25.35 -3.85 -32.33
CA ILE A 244 26.81 -3.89 -32.57
C ILE A 244 27.14 -4.77 -33.79
N LEU A 245 26.57 -5.98 -33.83
CA LEU A 245 26.77 -6.91 -34.95
C LEU A 245 26.28 -6.32 -36.28
N TYR A 246 25.10 -5.68 -36.27
CA TYR A 246 24.59 -4.99 -37.46
C TYR A 246 25.52 -3.87 -37.93
N ARG A 247 26.06 -3.06 -36.99
CA ARG A 247 27.03 -2.00 -37.31
C ARG A 247 28.34 -2.54 -37.93
N LEU A 248 28.85 -3.64 -37.36
CA LEU A 248 30.07 -4.30 -37.88
C LEU A 248 29.80 -4.87 -39.27
N TRP A 249 28.73 -5.62 -39.45
CA TRP A 249 28.37 -6.19 -40.76
C TRP A 249 28.12 -5.11 -41.82
N ARG A 250 27.47 -4.02 -41.48
CA ARG A 250 27.32 -2.88 -42.40
C ARG A 250 28.66 -2.27 -42.80
N ARG A 251 29.58 -2.14 -41.85
CA ARG A 251 30.96 -1.65 -42.15
C ARG A 251 31.71 -2.57 -43.09
N GLU A 252 31.68 -3.88 -42.87
CA GLU A 252 32.32 -4.86 -43.74
C GLU A 252 31.74 -4.84 -45.17
N ARG A 253 30.42 -4.76 -45.30
CA ARG A 253 29.77 -4.64 -46.62
C ARG A 253 30.21 -3.39 -47.39
N ILE A 254 30.28 -2.25 -46.71
CA ILE A 254 30.74 -0.99 -47.33
C ILE A 254 32.21 -1.12 -47.78
N GLN A 255 33.09 -1.67 -46.94
CA GLN A 255 34.48 -1.89 -47.28
C GLN A 255 34.66 -2.88 -48.44
N ALA A 256 33.93 -3.98 -48.43
CA ALA A 256 33.93 -4.95 -49.52
C ALA A 256 33.43 -4.35 -50.84
N ALA A 257 32.46 -3.47 -50.82
CA ALA A 257 31.97 -2.76 -52.01
C ALA A 257 32.98 -1.74 -52.54
N LEU A 258 33.68 -1.03 -51.67
CA LEU A 258 34.76 -0.12 -52.04
C LEU A 258 35.97 -0.84 -52.64
N ASN A 259 36.38 -1.97 -52.04
CA ASN A 259 37.48 -2.78 -52.57
C ASN A 259 37.15 -3.37 -53.95
N ARG A 260 35.91 -3.84 -54.18
CA ARG A 260 35.52 -4.31 -55.52
C ARG A 260 35.58 -3.21 -56.57
N ARG A 261 35.18 -1.99 -56.25
CA ARG A 261 35.29 -0.85 -57.19
C ARG A 261 36.74 -0.48 -57.54
N MET A 262 37.64 -0.60 -56.57
CA MET A 262 39.09 -0.33 -56.84
C MET A 262 39.76 -1.40 -57.72
N VAL A 263 39.30 -2.66 -57.60
CA VAL A 263 39.85 -3.78 -58.45
C VAL A 263 39.31 -3.70 -59.87
N THR A 264 38.10 -3.21 -60.13
CA THR A 264 37.52 -3.07 -61.49
C THR A 264 37.92 -1.78 -62.19
N ALA A 265 38.60 -0.85 -61.49
CA ALA A 265 39.16 0.40 -62.10
C ALA A 265 40.63 0.32 -62.55
N LYS A 266 41.20 -0.85 -62.42
CA LYS A 266 42.56 -1.17 -62.89
C LYS A 266 42.50 -2.11 -64.12
#